data_de2d18c21143f8c89d56b3897eea5f65
#
_entry.id   de2d18c21143f8c89d56b3897eea5f65
#
_cell.length_a   1.000
_cell.length_b   1.000
_cell.length_c   1.000
_cell.angle_alpha   90.00
_cell.angle_beta   90.00
_cell.angle_gamma   90.00
#
_symmetry.space_group_name_H-M   'P 1'
#
loop_
_entity.id
_entity.type
_entity.pdbx_description
1 polymer ?
#
loop_
_entity_poly.entity_id
_entity_poly.type
_entity_poly.pdbx_seq_one_letter_code
_entity_poly.pdbx_strand_id
1 'polypeptide(L)'
;MCGTFASSKWVDDEIAIHGKSESGLMNFRTESKVDIFNYVDKHINEVEEIYFAGGEPLIMDEHYMILEKLIEAGRTDVLLRYNTNFSHIKFKKWDLQELWSKFQKDPRGKVQLFASLDATGKLAEVARHGTKWDTVYNNIKTCIADGIEVFVSPTISILNVFYVTDLFETIFKLGVKPDNIVFNNFLSNPASYDIRILPDELKDELLTKLQNYFNELEKEEYKQAIQMALSSWIQYLFSESPYDLLTLQINRRELLRVTTILDRRRNENFLEVNPQYTEWFEEIRSTIGNYEKEEVFFRDQTIPLPIDDKTGETFNVNKLI
;
A
#
# COMPACT_ATOMS: atom_id res chain seq x y z
N MET A 1 -3.72 -1.73 -2.32
CA MET A 1 -4.33 -1.82 -0.96
C MET A 1 -4.53 -3.28 -0.63
N CYS A 2 -4.17 -3.71 0.59
CA CYS A 2 -4.40 -5.10 1.00
C CYS A 2 -5.89 -5.28 1.30
N GLY A 3 -6.53 -6.31 0.73
CA GLY A 3 -7.86 -6.72 1.12
C GLY A 3 -7.84 -7.77 2.23
N THR A 4 -9.01 -8.26 2.63
CA THR A 4 -9.18 -9.29 3.67
C THR A 4 -8.48 -10.60 3.36
N PHE A 5 -8.21 -10.88 2.10
CA PHE A 5 -7.41 -12.05 1.68
C PHE A 5 -5.93 -11.96 2.08
N ALA A 6 -5.40 -10.73 2.27
CA ALA A 6 -4.01 -10.49 2.62
C ALA A 6 -3.82 -10.01 4.06
N SER A 7 -4.88 -9.57 4.75
CA SER A 7 -4.80 -9.05 6.11
C SER A 7 -6.08 -9.33 6.90
N SER A 8 -5.96 -10.16 7.95
CA SER A 8 -7.08 -10.44 8.86
C SER A 8 -7.56 -9.21 9.64
N LYS A 9 -6.71 -8.21 9.82
CA LYS A 9 -7.09 -6.94 10.46
C LYS A 9 -8.06 -6.10 9.61
N TRP A 10 -8.08 -6.35 8.30
CA TRP A 10 -8.95 -5.62 7.38
C TRP A 10 -10.41 -6.13 7.42
N VAL A 11 -10.66 -7.33 7.98
CA VAL A 11 -12.00 -7.94 8.08
C VAL A 11 -12.98 -7.04 8.80
N ASP A 12 -12.58 -6.48 9.94
CA ASP A 12 -13.46 -5.62 10.73
C ASP A 12 -13.77 -4.29 10.03
N ASP A 13 -12.80 -3.74 9.28
CA ASP A 13 -13.00 -2.54 8.48
C ASP A 13 -13.90 -2.81 7.29
N GLU A 14 -13.74 -3.96 6.62
CA GLU A 14 -14.62 -4.40 5.55
C GLU A 14 -16.07 -4.56 6.01
N ILE A 15 -16.28 -5.16 7.20
CA ILE A 15 -17.62 -5.25 7.81
C ILE A 15 -18.17 -3.86 8.08
N ALA A 16 -17.37 -2.92 8.56
CA ALA A 16 -17.84 -1.56 8.82
C ALA A 16 -18.20 -0.80 7.53
N ILE A 17 -17.47 -1.05 6.44
CA ILE A 17 -17.67 -0.41 5.15
C ILE A 17 -18.86 -1.03 4.39
N HIS A 18 -18.94 -2.37 4.36
CA HIS A 18 -19.85 -3.12 3.51
C HIS A 18 -20.94 -3.93 4.27
N GLY A 19 -20.95 -3.91 5.63
CA GLY A 19 -21.85 -4.65 6.52
C GLY A 19 -21.61 -6.16 6.56
N LYS A 20 -20.74 -6.66 5.73
CA LYS A 20 -20.32 -8.06 5.67
C LYS A 20 -18.87 -8.15 5.24
N SER A 21 -18.22 -9.25 5.57
CA SER A 21 -16.92 -9.57 5.02
C SER A 21 -17.01 -10.82 4.16
N GLU A 22 -16.34 -10.79 3.02
CA GLU A 22 -16.17 -11.94 2.13
C GLU A 22 -15.01 -12.86 2.58
N SER A 23 -14.28 -12.47 3.62
CA SER A 23 -13.11 -13.22 4.11
C SER A 23 -13.42 -14.66 4.56
N GLY A 24 -14.66 -14.97 4.92
CA GLY A 24 -15.12 -16.33 5.23
C GLY A 24 -15.06 -17.29 4.02
N LEU A 25 -14.99 -16.76 2.81
CA LEU A 25 -14.90 -17.53 1.57
C LEU A 25 -13.45 -17.80 1.13
N MET A 26 -12.47 -17.10 1.71
CA MET A 26 -11.07 -17.15 1.31
C MET A 26 -10.11 -17.60 2.43
N ASN A 27 -10.53 -18.51 3.29
CA ASN A 27 -9.58 -19.21 4.17
C ASN A 27 -8.72 -20.18 3.34
N PHE A 28 -7.87 -19.65 2.48
CA PHE A 28 -6.78 -20.39 1.86
C PHE A 28 -5.64 -20.68 2.87
N ARG A 29 -5.98 -21.31 3.98
CA ARG A 29 -5.00 -22.08 4.73
C ARG A 29 -4.87 -23.42 4.02
N THR A 30 -4.15 -23.42 2.91
CA THR A 30 -4.08 -24.55 2.01
C THR A 30 -3.19 -25.67 2.52
N GLU A 31 -2.27 -25.37 3.45
CA GLU A 31 -1.33 -26.39 3.91
C GLU A 31 -1.11 -26.26 5.42
N SER A 32 -0.95 -27.41 6.08
CA SER A 32 -0.54 -27.43 7.48
C SER A 32 0.92 -26.95 7.60
N LYS A 33 1.32 -26.44 8.77
CA LYS A 33 2.72 -26.11 9.05
C LYS A 33 3.66 -27.29 8.76
N VAL A 34 3.18 -28.50 9.02
CA VAL A 34 3.92 -29.75 8.78
C VAL A 34 4.22 -29.94 7.29
N ASP A 35 3.28 -29.60 6.41
CA ASP A 35 3.46 -29.76 4.97
C ASP A 35 4.49 -28.79 4.42
N ILE A 36 4.52 -27.55 4.92
CA ILE A 36 5.52 -26.55 4.54
C ILE A 36 6.93 -27.01 4.90
N PHE A 37 7.11 -27.52 6.13
CA PHE A 37 8.42 -28.00 6.56
C PHE A 37 8.87 -29.26 5.84
N ASN A 38 7.97 -30.20 5.58
CA ASN A 38 8.26 -31.39 4.77
C ASN A 38 8.67 -31.01 3.33
N TYR A 39 8.01 -30.00 2.77
CA TYR A 39 8.37 -29.50 1.45
C TYR A 39 9.75 -28.85 1.45
N VAL A 40 10.05 -27.99 2.44
CA VAL A 40 11.37 -27.36 2.59
C VAL A 40 12.45 -28.45 2.77
N ASP A 41 12.25 -29.41 3.66
CA ASP A 41 13.22 -30.50 3.92
C ASP A 41 13.50 -31.33 2.66
N LYS A 42 12.46 -31.60 1.87
CA LYS A 42 12.60 -32.35 0.62
C LYS A 42 13.43 -31.63 -0.44
N HIS A 43 13.32 -30.31 -0.51
CA HIS A 43 13.93 -29.48 -1.56
C HIS A 43 15.10 -28.63 -1.08
N ILE A 44 15.54 -28.82 0.17
CA ILE A 44 16.53 -27.93 0.82
C ILE A 44 17.85 -27.85 0.03
N ASN A 45 18.25 -28.94 -0.64
CA ASN A 45 19.47 -28.98 -1.43
C ASN A 45 19.33 -28.41 -2.84
N GLU A 46 18.12 -28.14 -3.29
CA GLU A 46 17.80 -27.71 -4.66
C GLU A 46 17.33 -26.25 -4.71
N VAL A 47 16.87 -25.70 -3.58
CA VAL A 47 16.32 -24.35 -3.51
C VAL A 47 17.39 -23.31 -3.80
N GLU A 48 17.11 -22.40 -4.72
CA GLU A 48 17.98 -21.28 -5.09
C GLU A 48 17.43 -19.94 -4.58
N GLU A 49 16.10 -19.85 -4.46
CA GLU A 49 15.40 -18.64 -4.01
C GLU A 49 14.21 -19.00 -3.12
N ILE A 50 14.01 -18.22 -2.06
CA ILE A 50 12.78 -18.24 -1.25
C ILE A 50 12.21 -16.84 -1.19
N TYR A 51 10.94 -16.73 -1.59
CA TYR A 51 10.17 -15.50 -1.49
C TYR A 51 9.16 -15.57 -0.36
N PHE A 52 9.40 -14.78 0.68
CA PHE A 52 8.52 -14.65 1.83
C PHE A 52 7.51 -13.51 1.60
N ALA A 53 6.26 -13.89 1.34
CA ALA A 53 5.14 -12.97 1.12
C ALA A 53 3.90 -13.44 1.89
N GLY A 54 2.86 -12.62 1.92
CA GLY A 54 1.64 -12.88 2.66
C GLY A 54 1.56 -11.98 3.89
N GLY A 55 0.74 -12.16 4.89
CA GLY A 55 0.56 -11.30 6.05
C GLY A 55 1.75 -10.39 6.38
N GLU A 56 2.50 -10.71 7.42
CA GLU A 56 3.82 -10.11 7.70
C GLU A 56 4.80 -11.23 8.04
N PRO A 57 5.72 -11.60 7.13
CA PRO A 57 6.61 -12.73 7.35
C PRO A 57 7.54 -12.57 8.55
N LEU A 58 7.90 -11.32 8.91
CA LEU A 58 8.85 -11.06 9.98
C LEU A 58 8.28 -11.28 11.40
N ILE A 59 6.98 -11.64 11.52
CA ILE A 59 6.35 -12.04 12.78
C ILE A 59 5.77 -13.46 12.75
N MET A 60 6.24 -14.29 11.79
CA MET A 60 5.80 -15.68 11.65
C MET A 60 6.90 -16.64 12.09
N ASP A 61 6.58 -17.54 13.03
CA ASP A 61 7.53 -18.55 13.53
C ASP A 61 8.10 -19.41 12.40
N GLU A 62 7.26 -19.79 11.44
CA GLU A 62 7.61 -20.63 10.30
C GLU A 62 8.74 -20.04 9.45
N HIS A 63 8.71 -18.71 9.25
CA HIS A 63 9.77 -17.99 8.54
C HIS A 63 11.13 -18.24 9.22
N TYR A 64 11.21 -18.03 10.52
CA TYR A 64 12.46 -18.19 11.29
C TYR A 64 12.95 -19.64 11.30
N MET A 65 12.02 -20.59 11.44
CA MET A 65 12.35 -22.02 11.41
C MET A 65 12.90 -22.46 10.04
N ILE A 66 12.40 -21.87 8.94
CA ILE A 66 12.94 -22.11 7.60
C ILE A 66 14.37 -21.58 7.52
N LEU A 67 14.64 -20.37 8.02
CA LEU A 67 15.99 -19.80 8.02
C LEU A 67 16.94 -20.67 8.85
N GLU A 68 16.53 -21.11 10.06
CA GLU A 68 17.33 -22.02 10.90
C GLU A 68 17.67 -23.31 10.14
N LYS A 69 16.70 -23.95 9.46
CA LYS A 69 16.91 -25.16 8.65
C LYS A 69 17.90 -24.95 7.51
N LEU A 70 17.79 -23.84 6.77
CA LEU A 70 18.75 -23.51 5.71
C LEU A 70 20.17 -23.34 6.26
N ILE A 71 20.31 -22.65 7.38
CA ILE A 71 21.62 -22.43 8.05
C ILE A 71 22.21 -23.78 8.54
N GLU A 72 21.40 -24.64 9.18
CA GLU A 72 21.82 -25.95 9.63
C GLU A 72 22.24 -26.88 8.48
N ALA A 73 21.58 -26.77 7.32
CA ALA A 73 21.94 -27.50 6.12
C ALA A 73 23.11 -26.89 5.34
N GLY A 74 23.69 -25.78 5.81
CA GLY A 74 24.78 -25.08 5.11
C GLY A 74 24.32 -24.37 3.80
N ARG A 75 23.01 -24.12 3.66
CA ARG A 75 22.40 -23.51 2.47
C ARG A 75 22.25 -21.98 2.67
N THR A 76 23.33 -21.33 2.99
CA THR A 76 23.40 -19.86 3.07
C THR A 76 23.63 -19.17 1.73
N ASP A 77 23.74 -19.96 0.67
CA ASP A 77 23.87 -19.56 -0.72
C ASP A 77 22.54 -19.15 -1.39
N VAL A 78 21.42 -19.33 -0.69
CA VAL A 78 20.07 -19.06 -1.18
C VAL A 78 19.78 -17.56 -1.21
N LEU A 79 19.09 -17.11 -2.27
CA LEU A 79 18.51 -15.77 -2.34
C LEU A 79 17.22 -15.72 -1.48
N LEU A 80 17.20 -14.82 -0.51
CA LEU A 80 16.02 -14.56 0.32
C LEU A 80 15.36 -13.25 -0.11
N ARG A 81 14.10 -13.30 -0.51
CA ARG A 81 13.27 -12.13 -0.84
C ARG A 81 12.11 -11.99 0.10
N TYR A 82 11.79 -10.77 0.47
CA TYR A 82 10.73 -10.45 1.42
C TYR A 82 9.85 -9.32 0.93
N ASN A 83 8.52 -9.48 1.06
CA ASN A 83 7.62 -8.35 1.16
C ASN A 83 7.33 -8.11 2.63
N THR A 84 7.67 -6.92 3.15
CA THR A 84 7.51 -6.61 4.57
C THR A 84 7.08 -5.16 4.80
N ASN A 85 6.32 -4.95 5.88
CA ASN A 85 5.97 -3.62 6.37
C ASN A 85 7.05 -3.03 7.30
N PHE A 86 8.16 -3.74 7.50
CA PHE A 86 9.28 -3.34 8.37
C PHE A 86 8.89 -3.05 9.82
N SER A 87 7.78 -3.54 10.31
CA SER A 87 7.36 -3.32 11.70
C SER A 87 8.27 -4.00 12.71
N HIS A 88 8.98 -5.06 12.31
CA HIS A 88 9.83 -5.86 13.18
C HIS A 88 11.08 -6.33 12.42
N ILE A 89 12.25 -6.25 13.07
CA ILE A 89 13.50 -6.92 12.68
C ILE A 89 14.00 -7.86 13.80
N LYS A 90 13.28 -7.89 14.92
CA LYS A 90 13.45 -8.85 16.03
C LYS A 90 12.10 -9.43 16.38
N PHE A 91 12.06 -10.73 16.57
CA PHE A 91 10.81 -11.42 16.91
C PHE A 91 11.10 -12.58 17.86
N LYS A 92 10.46 -12.57 19.05
CA LYS A 92 10.70 -13.56 20.12
C LYS A 92 12.20 -13.69 20.46
N LYS A 93 12.78 -14.89 20.23
CA LYS A 93 14.19 -15.20 20.45
C LYS A 93 15.09 -14.83 19.26
N TRP A 94 14.52 -14.49 18.11
CA TRP A 94 15.27 -14.32 16.87
C TRP A 94 15.60 -12.85 16.59
N ASP A 95 16.83 -12.64 16.14
CA ASP A 95 17.34 -11.39 15.60
C ASP A 95 17.63 -11.59 14.10
N LEU A 96 16.92 -10.85 13.24
CA LEU A 96 17.05 -10.98 11.80
C LEU A 96 18.38 -10.50 11.28
N GLN A 97 19.00 -9.49 11.91
CA GLN A 97 20.34 -9.03 11.51
C GLN A 97 21.36 -10.15 11.67
N GLU A 98 21.29 -10.92 12.76
CA GLU A 98 22.17 -12.08 12.96
C GLU A 98 21.92 -13.19 11.95
N LEU A 99 20.64 -13.50 11.68
CA LEU A 99 20.27 -14.55 10.72
C LEU A 99 20.67 -14.15 9.31
N TRP A 100 20.27 -12.96 8.82
CA TRP A 100 20.58 -12.49 7.48
C TRP A 100 22.08 -12.32 7.23
N SER A 101 22.86 -11.94 8.26
CA SER A 101 24.32 -11.83 8.14
C SER A 101 24.98 -13.13 7.71
N LYS A 102 24.40 -14.30 8.02
CA LYS A 102 24.93 -15.60 7.60
C LYS A 102 24.78 -15.83 6.09
N PHE A 103 23.66 -15.39 5.53
CA PHE A 103 23.43 -15.43 4.08
C PHE A 103 24.28 -14.41 3.34
N GLN A 104 24.44 -13.20 3.87
CA GLN A 104 25.24 -12.15 3.25
C GLN A 104 26.76 -12.46 3.25
N LYS A 105 27.23 -13.32 4.18
CA LYS A 105 28.64 -13.77 4.20
C LYS A 105 28.96 -14.82 3.14
N ASP A 106 27.96 -15.53 2.63
CA ASP A 106 28.12 -16.43 1.49
C ASP A 106 28.19 -15.58 0.21
N PRO A 107 29.21 -15.74 -0.66
CA PRO A 107 29.32 -14.97 -1.91
C PRO A 107 28.12 -15.11 -2.85
N ARG A 108 27.34 -16.19 -2.73
CA ARG A 108 26.16 -16.45 -3.56
C ARG A 108 24.87 -16.09 -2.83
N GLY A 109 24.92 -16.03 -1.49
CA GLY A 109 23.77 -15.68 -0.68
C GLY A 109 23.41 -14.21 -0.79
N LYS A 110 22.13 -13.91 -0.78
CA LYS A 110 21.62 -12.53 -0.89
C LYS A 110 20.32 -12.37 -0.12
N VAL A 111 20.13 -11.19 0.46
CA VAL A 111 18.87 -10.78 1.12
C VAL A 111 18.35 -9.54 0.43
N GLN A 112 17.10 -9.58 -0.03
CA GLN A 112 16.40 -8.48 -0.69
C GLN A 112 15.08 -8.20 0.02
N LEU A 113 14.87 -6.97 0.46
CA LEU A 113 13.69 -6.55 1.20
C LEU A 113 12.87 -5.55 0.38
N PHE A 114 11.64 -5.92 0.05
CA PHE A 114 10.67 -5.07 -0.63
C PHE A 114 9.80 -4.38 0.43
N ALA A 115 10.08 -3.11 0.66
CA ALA A 115 9.36 -2.29 1.64
C ALA A 115 7.95 -1.96 1.16
N SER A 116 6.97 -2.42 1.91
CA SER A 116 5.57 -2.03 1.74
C SER A 116 5.34 -0.63 2.31
N LEU A 117 5.85 0.38 1.65
CA LEU A 117 5.92 1.77 2.13
C LEU A 117 5.27 2.71 1.12
N ASP A 118 4.18 3.39 1.52
CA ASP A 118 3.41 4.27 0.63
C ASP A 118 3.52 5.75 0.98
N ALA A 119 3.98 6.08 2.19
CA ALA A 119 4.12 7.46 2.67
C ALA A 119 5.14 7.52 3.83
N THR A 120 5.31 8.71 4.41
CA THR A 120 6.17 8.98 5.58
C THR A 120 5.39 9.57 6.74
N GLY A 121 5.95 9.55 7.94
CA GLY A 121 5.40 10.24 9.11
C GLY A 121 3.97 9.81 9.45
N LYS A 122 3.17 10.78 9.85
CA LYS A 122 1.77 10.57 10.23
C LYS A 122 0.91 10.03 9.09
N LEU A 123 1.19 10.45 7.86
CA LEU A 123 0.48 9.95 6.69
C LEU A 123 0.71 8.44 6.50
N ALA A 124 1.93 7.93 6.74
CA ALA A 124 2.20 6.49 6.68
C ALA A 124 1.37 5.71 7.72
N GLU A 125 1.16 6.29 8.90
CA GLU A 125 0.36 5.70 9.98
C GLU A 125 -1.13 5.64 9.64
N VAL A 126 -1.65 6.70 9.01
CA VAL A 126 -3.05 6.77 8.53
C VAL A 126 -3.27 5.87 7.31
N ALA A 127 -2.41 5.96 6.30
CA ALA A 127 -2.54 5.17 5.08
C ALA A 127 -2.42 3.66 5.33
N ARG A 128 -1.61 3.27 6.32
CA ARG A 128 -1.43 1.89 6.78
C ARG A 128 -1.65 1.81 8.28
N HIS A 129 -2.91 1.79 8.67
CA HIS A 129 -3.32 1.75 10.07
C HIS A 129 -2.55 0.68 10.89
N GLY A 130 -2.01 1.11 12.03
CA GLY A 130 -1.16 0.29 12.89
C GLY A 130 0.34 0.38 12.58
N THR A 131 0.75 1.10 11.55
CA THR A 131 2.15 1.48 11.31
C THR A 131 2.62 2.40 12.44
N LYS A 132 3.86 2.20 12.88
CA LYS A 132 4.60 3.13 13.74
C LYS A 132 5.78 3.64 12.93
N TRP A 133 5.66 4.85 12.42
CA TRP A 133 6.61 5.39 11.44
C TRP A 133 8.07 5.34 11.92
N ASP A 134 8.34 5.80 13.13
CA ASP A 134 9.70 5.84 13.66
C ASP A 134 10.34 4.44 13.73
N THR A 135 9.53 3.43 14.06
CA THR A 135 10.00 2.03 14.08
C THR A 135 10.35 1.56 12.67
N VAL A 136 9.46 1.79 11.70
CA VAL A 136 9.67 1.40 10.30
C VAL A 136 10.89 2.10 9.71
N TYR A 137 11.00 3.41 9.90
CA TYR A 137 12.13 4.21 9.44
C TYR A 137 13.47 3.70 9.99
N ASN A 138 13.54 3.46 11.31
CA ASN A 138 14.76 2.97 11.96
C ASN A 138 15.10 1.54 11.51
N ASN A 139 14.13 0.67 11.32
CA ASN A 139 14.34 -0.68 10.82
C ASN A 139 14.90 -0.67 9.38
N ILE A 140 14.33 0.14 8.49
CA ILE A 140 14.85 0.30 7.11
C ILE A 140 16.28 0.84 7.15
N LYS A 141 16.53 1.90 7.93
CA LYS A 141 17.86 2.47 8.10
C LYS A 141 18.89 1.45 8.58
N THR A 142 18.50 0.62 9.54
CA THR A 142 19.35 -0.45 10.07
C THR A 142 19.66 -1.47 8.99
N CYS A 143 18.66 -1.96 8.25
CA CYS A 143 18.88 -2.93 7.17
C CYS A 143 19.80 -2.40 6.08
N ILE A 144 19.64 -1.14 5.68
CA ILE A 144 20.52 -0.51 4.67
C ILE A 144 21.96 -0.39 5.22
N ALA A 145 22.12 0.00 6.50
CA ALA A 145 23.44 0.10 7.13
C ALA A 145 24.15 -1.27 7.22
N ASP A 146 23.41 -2.36 7.35
CA ASP A 146 23.92 -3.73 7.30
C ASP A 146 24.20 -4.22 5.87
N GLY A 147 24.04 -3.36 4.86
CA GLY A 147 24.31 -3.70 3.46
C GLY A 147 23.21 -4.53 2.79
N ILE A 148 22.01 -4.61 3.41
CA ILE A 148 20.86 -5.31 2.83
C ILE A 148 20.25 -4.45 1.72
N GLU A 149 19.94 -5.07 0.59
CA GLU A 149 19.32 -4.41 -0.54
C GLU A 149 17.83 -4.17 -0.29
N VAL A 150 17.44 -2.90 -0.21
CA VAL A 150 16.05 -2.50 0.01
C VAL A 150 15.45 -1.93 -1.27
N PHE A 151 14.29 -2.46 -1.64
CA PHE A 151 13.44 -2.01 -2.73
C PHE A 151 12.19 -1.33 -2.18
N VAL A 152 11.71 -0.30 -2.88
CA VAL A 152 10.48 0.41 -2.49
C VAL A 152 9.53 0.50 -3.69
N SER A 153 8.32 0.01 -3.53
CA SER A 153 7.26 0.10 -4.53
C SER A 153 6.01 0.70 -3.89
N PRO A 154 5.94 2.03 -3.76
CA PRO A 154 4.77 2.66 -3.16
C PRO A 154 3.55 2.45 -4.05
N THR A 155 2.42 2.11 -3.44
CA THR A 155 1.14 2.10 -4.14
C THR A 155 0.58 3.51 -4.14
N ILE A 156 0.61 4.16 -5.31
CA ILE A 156 0.23 5.55 -5.48
C ILE A 156 -1.28 5.66 -5.66
N SER A 157 -1.92 6.43 -4.79
CA SER A 157 -3.36 6.57 -4.71
C SER A 157 -3.75 7.96 -4.18
N ILE A 158 -5.04 8.25 -4.12
CA ILE A 158 -5.57 9.46 -3.45
C ILE A 158 -5.02 9.64 -2.03
N LEU A 159 -4.70 8.54 -1.33
CA LEU A 159 -4.24 8.62 0.06
C LEU A 159 -2.88 9.30 0.23
N ASN A 160 -2.00 9.22 -0.78
CA ASN A 160 -0.59 9.58 -0.61
C ASN A 160 0.01 10.42 -1.76
N VAL A 161 -0.71 10.59 -2.86
CA VAL A 161 -0.15 11.16 -4.09
C VAL A 161 0.48 12.55 -3.90
N PHE A 162 -0.09 13.41 -3.06
CA PHE A 162 0.45 14.74 -2.77
C PHE A 162 1.72 14.74 -1.92
N TYR A 163 2.08 13.60 -1.30
CA TYR A 163 3.23 13.46 -0.41
C TYR A 163 4.23 12.41 -0.88
N VAL A 164 4.09 11.95 -2.10
CA VAL A 164 5.00 10.95 -2.66
C VAL A 164 6.42 11.49 -2.83
N THR A 165 6.57 12.80 -3.06
CA THR A 165 7.88 13.48 -3.11
C THR A 165 8.59 13.43 -1.76
N ASP A 166 7.88 13.58 -0.65
CA ASP A 166 8.43 13.47 0.70
C ASP A 166 8.92 12.04 0.98
N LEU A 167 8.19 11.05 0.45
CA LEU A 167 8.62 9.65 0.50
C LEU A 167 9.91 9.45 -0.31
N PHE A 168 9.97 9.93 -1.56
CA PHE A 168 11.16 9.80 -2.41
C PHE A 168 12.37 10.46 -1.77
N GLU A 169 12.21 11.68 -1.24
CA GLU A 169 13.28 12.37 -0.54
C GLU A 169 13.78 11.57 0.68
N THR A 170 12.86 11.00 1.45
CA THR A 170 13.19 10.21 2.63
C THR A 170 13.98 8.94 2.27
N ILE A 171 13.52 8.19 1.27
CA ILE A 171 14.21 6.95 0.87
C ILE A 171 15.54 7.22 0.17
N PHE A 172 15.68 8.33 -0.57
CA PHE A 172 16.96 8.77 -1.13
C PHE A 172 17.97 9.15 -0.02
N LYS A 173 17.51 9.86 1.01
CA LYS A 173 18.34 10.17 2.20
C LYS A 173 18.77 8.93 2.97
N LEU A 174 17.96 7.88 2.97
CA LEU A 174 18.31 6.58 3.55
C LEU A 174 19.31 5.79 2.69
N GLY A 175 19.54 6.19 1.44
CA GLY A 175 20.49 5.54 0.53
C GLY A 175 19.86 4.45 -0.35
N VAL A 176 18.54 4.41 -0.49
CA VAL A 176 17.88 3.54 -1.48
C VAL A 176 18.23 4.06 -2.88
N LYS A 177 18.73 3.16 -3.73
CA LYS A 177 19.10 3.50 -5.10
C LYS A 177 17.86 3.75 -5.96
N PRO A 178 17.91 4.67 -6.96
CA PRO A 178 16.80 4.89 -7.88
C PRO A 178 16.31 3.62 -8.56
N ASP A 179 17.21 2.73 -8.97
CA ASP A 179 16.89 1.45 -9.63
C ASP A 179 16.09 0.49 -8.73
N ASN A 180 16.12 0.71 -7.43
CA ASN A 180 15.38 -0.07 -6.46
C ASN A 180 14.00 0.54 -6.13
N ILE A 181 13.54 1.54 -6.90
CA ILE A 181 12.28 2.23 -6.65
C ILE A 181 11.36 2.09 -7.85
N VAL A 182 10.12 1.66 -7.60
CA VAL A 182 9.05 1.68 -8.59
C VAL A 182 8.25 2.96 -8.44
N PHE A 183 8.43 3.90 -9.36
CA PHE A 183 7.84 5.24 -9.27
C PHE A 183 6.41 5.36 -9.78
N ASN A 184 5.88 4.38 -10.50
CA ASN A 184 4.63 4.47 -11.25
C ASN A 184 3.64 3.32 -10.96
N ASN A 185 3.66 2.82 -9.74
CA ASN A 185 2.71 1.79 -9.30
C ASN A 185 1.38 2.44 -8.85
N PHE A 186 0.52 2.77 -9.82
CA PHE A 186 -0.76 3.44 -9.57
C PHE A 186 -1.86 2.47 -9.15
N LEU A 187 -2.62 2.83 -8.13
CA LEU A 187 -3.79 2.09 -7.68
C LEU A 187 -4.99 2.45 -8.55
N SER A 188 -5.54 1.46 -9.25
CA SER A 188 -6.74 1.61 -10.06
C SER A 188 -7.97 0.88 -9.49
N ASN A 189 -7.77 0.01 -8.52
CA ASN A 189 -8.83 -0.73 -7.83
C ASN A 189 -8.55 -0.80 -6.32
N PRO A 190 -9.48 -0.35 -5.44
CA PRO A 190 -10.81 0.19 -5.80
C PRO A 190 -10.72 1.55 -6.49
N ALA A 191 -11.63 1.79 -7.44
CA ALA A 191 -11.64 3.00 -8.28
C ALA A 191 -11.78 4.30 -7.49
N SER A 192 -12.37 4.26 -6.30
CA SER A 192 -12.49 5.40 -5.38
C SER A 192 -11.13 5.91 -4.87
N TYR A 193 -10.06 5.14 -4.98
CA TYR A 193 -8.71 5.56 -4.60
C TYR A 193 -7.79 5.87 -5.79
N ASP A 194 -8.32 5.74 -7.01
CA ASP A 194 -7.57 6.08 -8.23
C ASP A 194 -7.37 7.59 -8.33
N ILE A 195 -6.13 8.03 -8.57
CA ILE A 195 -5.80 9.47 -8.67
C ILE A 195 -6.47 10.15 -9.87
N ARG A 196 -6.99 9.41 -10.84
CA ARG A 196 -7.71 9.96 -11.99
C ARG A 196 -9.09 10.52 -11.63
N ILE A 197 -9.62 10.23 -10.42
CA ILE A 197 -10.87 10.83 -9.93
C ILE A 197 -10.68 12.24 -9.37
N LEU A 198 -9.44 12.71 -9.18
CA LEU A 198 -9.16 14.09 -8.77
C LEU A 198 -9.82 15.10 -9.71
N PRO A 199 -10.30 16.23 -9.21
CA PRO A 199 -10.68 17.36 -10.06
C PRO A 199 -9.44 17.95 -10.74
N ASP A 200 -9.65 18.65 -11.85
CA ASP A 200 -8.54 19.13 -12.67
C ASP A 200 -7.66 20.14 -11.91
N GLU A 201 -8.24 20.95 -11.03
CA GLU A 201 -7.53 21.90 -10.18
C GLU A 201 -6.50 21.19 -9.28
N LEU A 202 -6.90 20.06 -8.66
CA LEU A 202 -5.99 19.26 -7.83
C LEU A 202 -4.96 18.49 -8.66
N LYS A 203 -5.29 18.09 -9.89
CA LYS A 203 -4.31 17.48 -10.80
C LYS A 203 -3.23 18.48 -11.20
N ASP A 204 -3.62 19.73 -11.50
CA ASP A 204 -2.70 20.81 -11.87
C ASP A 204 -1.81 21.21 -10.68
N GLU A 205 -2.37 21.29 -9.48
CA GLU A 205 -1.60 21.51 -8.24
C GLU A 205 -0.56 20.39 -8.01
N LEU A 206 -1.01 19.14 -8.14
CA LEU A 206 -0.11 17.98 -8.01
C LEU A 206 1.01 18.01 -9.04
N LEU A 207 0.69 18.29 -10.31
CA LEU A 207 1.69 18.39 -11.36
C LEU A 207 2.71 19.50 -11.07
N THR A 208 2.24 20.65 -10.62
CA THR A 208 3.10 21.78 -10.21
C THR A 208 4.05 21.35 -9.09
N LYS A 209 3.54 20.66 -8.07
CA LYS A 209 4.35 20.14 -6.96
C LYS A 209 5.42 19.16 -7.45
N LEU A 210 5.06 18.22 -8.33
CA LEU A 210 5.99 17.26 -8.89
C LEU A 210 7.08 17.92 -9.75
N GLN A 211 6.72 18.90 -10.56
CA GLN A 211 7.68 19.66 -11.38
C GLN A 211 8.65 20.49 -10.52
N ASN A 212 8.16 21.14 -9.47
CA ASN A 212 8.99 21.88 -8.54
C ASN A 212 9.99 20.94 -7.86
N TYR A 213 9.53 19.80 -7.36
CA TYR A 213 10.40 18.78 -6.77
C TYR A 213 11.49 18.31 -7.74
N PHE A 214 11.13 18.06 -9.01
CA PHE A 214 12.10 17.70 -10.04
C PHE A 214 13.19 18.77 -10.24
N ASN A 215 12.78 20.05 -10.25
CA ASN A 215 13.70 21.16 -10.45
C ASN A 215 14.67 21.36 -9.27
N GLU A 216 14.24 21.00 -8.05
CA GLU A 216 15.03 21.12 -6.83
C GLU A 216 16.01 19.96 -6.59
N LEU A 217 15.87 18.85 -7.31
CA LEU A 217 16.80 17.73 -7.18
C LEU A 217 18.20 18.12 -7.63
N GLU A 218 19.19 17.87 -6.77
CA GLU A 218 20.60 18.18 -7.07
C GLU A 218 21.32 17.03 -7.79
N LYS A 219 21.04 15.77 -7.38
CA LYS A 219 21.74 14.59 -7.91
C LYS A 219 21.16 14.17 -9.25
N GLU A 220 22.02 14.09 -10.27
CA GLU A 220 21.63 13.77 -11.64
C GLU A 220 20.98 12.39 -11.78
N GLU A 221 21.47 11.38 -11.05
CA GLU A 221 20.86 10.04 -11.05
C GLU A 221 19.41 10.05 -10.56
N TYR A 222 19.08 10.89 -9.56
CA TYR A 222 17.72 11.04 -9.06
C TYR A 222 16.85 11.84 -10.03
N LYS A 223 17.43 12.87 -10.68
CA LYS A 223 16.74 13.62 -11.72
C LYS A 223 16.31 12.74 -12.87
N GLN A 224 17.18 11.89 -13.38
CA GLN A 224 16.86 10.99 -14.49
C GLN A 224 15.73 10.02 -14.13
N ALA A 225 15.79 9.40 -12.94
CA ALA A 225 14.75 8.49 -12.46
C ALA A 225 13.40 9.20 -12.30
N ILE A 226 13.38 10.38 -11.69
CA ILE A 226 12.15 11.15 -11.49
C ILE A 226 11.62 11.72 -12.81
N GLN A 227 12.46 12.11 -13.74
CA GLN A 227 12.04 12.58 -15.07
C GLN A 227 11.30 11.49 -15.85
N MET A 228 11.79 10.25 -15.82
CA MET A 228 11.10 9.11 -16.43
C MET A 228 9.75 8.86 -15.73
N ALA A 229 9.73 8.95 -14.40
CA ALA A 229 8.52 8.80 -13.61
C ALA A 229 7.48 9.89 -13.95
N LEU A 230 7.89 11.15 -14.00
CA LEU A 230 7.01 12.28 -14.31
C LEU A 230 6.25 12.12 -15.63
N SER A 231 6.92 11.62 -16.66
CA SER A 231 6.25 11.34 -17.95
C SER A 231 5.12 10.31 -17.79
N SER A 232 5.35 9.24 -17.03
CA SER A 232 4.33 8.24 -16.72
C SER A 232 3.20 8.80 -15.86
N TRP A 233 3.53 9.69 -14.92
CA TRP A 233 2.54 10.35 -14.05
C TRP A 233 1.62 11.29 -14.81
N ILE A 234 2.20 12.13 -15.68
CA ILE A 234 1.44 13.03 -16.56
C ILE A 234 0.51 12.22 -17.45
N GLN A 235 1.05 11.18 -18.09
CA GLN A 235 0.25 10.30 -18.94
C GLN A 235 -0.90 9.65 -18.15
N TYR A 236 -0.67 9.16 -16.95
CA TYR A 236 -1.71 8.52 -16.13
C TYR A 236 -2.76 9.50 -15.65
N LEU A 237 -2.34 10.67 -15.11
CA LEU A 237 -3.26 11.70 -14.58
C LEU A 237 -4.17 12.30 -15.62
N PHE A 238 -3.64 12.55 -16.84
CA PHE A 238 -4.33 13.24 -17.91
C PHE A 238 -4.72 12.31 -19.09
N SER A 239 -4.55 10.99 -18.91
CA SER A 239 -5.14 10.04 -19.84
C SER A 239 -6.65 10.18 -19.86
N GLU A 240 -7.27 9.78 -20.97
CA GLU A 240 -8.73 9.69 -21.03
C GLU A 240 -9.25 8.92 -19.82
N SER A 241 -10.14 9.56 -19.05
CA SER A 241 -10.69 8.95 -17.86
C SER A 241 -11.44 7.68 -18.23
N PRO A 242 -11.16 6.53 -17.58
CA PRO A 242 -11.94 5.31 -17.79
C PRO A 242 -13.36 5.42 -17.20
N TYR A 243 -13.64 6.54 -16.53
CA TYR A 243 -14.89 6.79 -15.81
C TYR A 243 -15.71 7.82 -16.58
N ASP A 244 -16.96 7.49 -16.90
CA ASP A 244 -17.95 8.50 -17.29
C ASP A 244 -18.29 9.42 -16.10
N LEU A 245 -19.02 10.50 -16.37
CA LEU A 245 -19.35 11.51 -15.34
C LEU A 245 -20.09 10.91 -14.14
N LEU A 246 -20.99 9.96 -14.36
CA LEU A 246 -21.75 9.31 -13.30
C LEU A 246 -20.85 8.43 -12.44
N THR A 247 -20.06 7.57 -13.07
CA THR A 247 -19.09 6.69 -12.37
C THR A 247 -18.05 7.50 -11.60
N LEU A 248 -17.61 8.64 -12.16
CA LEU A 248 -16.70 9.55 -11.50
C LEU A 248 -17.31 10.12 -10.20
N GLN A 249 -18.56 10.57 -10.25
CA GLN A 249 -19.27 11.06 -9.05
C GLN A 249 -19.48 9.96 -8.02
N ILE A 250 -19.83 8.74 -8.44
CA ILE A 250 -19.97 7.59 -7.55
C ILE A 250 -18.64 7.30 -6.82
N ASN A 251 -17.53 7.25 -7.54
CA ASN A 251 -16.22 6.99 -6.94
C ASN A 251 -15.80 8.09 -5.97
N ARG A 252 -16.08 9.35 -6.27
CA ARG A 252 -15.80 10.50 -5.38
C ARG A 252 -16.61 10.41 -4.09
N ARG A 253 -17.91 10.08 -4.19
CA ARG A 253 -18.77 9.88 -3.01
C ARG A 253 -18.33 8.66 -2.20
N GLU A 254 -17.95 7.57 -2.86
CA GLU A 254 -17.44 6.37 -2.19
C GLU A 254 -16.12 6.65 -1.44
N LEU A 255 -15.23 7.44 -2.02
CA LEU A 255 -14.02 7.92 -1.32
C LEU A 255 -14.38 8.64 -0.02
N LEU A 256 -15.29 9.62 -0.09
CA LEU A 256 -15.73 10.38 1.09
C LEU A 256 -16.35 9.45 2.13
N ARG A 257 -17.24 8.55 1.70
CA ARG A 257 -17.94 7.59 2.59
C ARG A 257 -16.94 6.69 3.31
N VAL A 258 -16.07 6.00 2.57
CA VAL A 258 -15.12 5.05 3.15
C VAL A 258 -14.15 5.76 4.07
N THR A 259 -13.62 6.92 3.66
CA THR A 259 -12.72 7.73 4.48
C THR A 259 -13.37 8.12 5.80
N THR A 260 -14.62 8.62 5.77
CA THR A 260 -15.34 9.01 6.99
C THR A 260 -15.60 7.83 7.93
N ILE A 261 -15.95 6.65 7.39
CA ILE A 261 -16.14 5.43 8.20
C ILE A 261 -14.83 5.02 8.87
N LEU A 262 -13.72 5.01 8.12
CA LEU A 262 -12.42 4.62 8.64
C LEU A 262 -11.90 5.61 9.69
N ASP A 263 -12.05 6.92 9.46
CA ASP A 263 -11.67 7.95 10.42
C ASP A 263 -12.38 7.77 11.76
N ARG A 264 -13.70 7.60 11.74
CA ARG A 264 -14.52 7.35 12.95
C ARG A 264 -14.08 6.07 13.67
N ARG A 265 -13.88 4.99 12.91
CA ARG A 265 -13.55 3.69 13.46
C ARG A 265 -12.15 3.61 14.07
N ARG A 266 -11.20 4.26 13.42
CA ARG A 266 -9.77 4.22 13.78
C ARG A 266 -9.35 5.38 14.68
N ASN A 267 -10.28 6.30 14.96
CA ASN A 267 -9.99 7.58 15.63
C ASN A 267 -8.85 8.34 14.93
N GLU A 268 -8.95 8.41 13.61
CA GLU A 268 -8.04 9.11 12.71
C GLU A 268 -8.75 10.29 12.04
N ASN A 269 -8.00 11.15 11.36
CA ASN A 269 -8.54 12.22 10.56
C ASN A 269 -7.74 12.33 9.25
N PHE A 270 -8.32 11.84 8.17
CA PHE A 270 -7.71 11.86 6.85
C PHE A 270 -7.38 13.28 6.37
N LEU A 271 -8.26 14.25 6.64
CA LEU A 271 -8.05 15.64 6.22
C LEU A 271 -6.97 16.35 7.05
N GLU A 272 -6.65 15.87 8.25
CA GLU A 272 -5.51 16.41 9.02
C GLU A 272 -4.18 16.14 8.31
N VAL A 273 -4.06 14.98 7.66
CA VAL A 273 -2.85 14.59 6.92
C VAL A 273 -2.94 14.87 5.41
N ASN A 274 -4.11 15.23 4.91
CA ASN A 274 -4.38 15.58 3.52
C ASN A 274 -5.26 16.84 3.42
N PRO A 275 -4.82 18.00 3.95
CA PRO A 275 -5.65 19.21 4.03
C PRO A 275 -6.04 19.78 2.67
N GLN A 276 -5.29 19.49 1.60
CA GLN A 276 -5.58 19.90 0.22
C GLN A 276 -6.92 19.36 -0.30
N TYR A 277 -7.46 18.31 0.32
CA TYR A 277 -8.76 17.76 -0.07
C TYR A 277 -9.97 18.37 0.65
N THR A 278 -9.76 19.32 1.57
CA THR A 278 -10.84 19.85 2.41
C THR A 278 -11.96 20.45 1.56
N GLU A 279 -11.64 21.39 0.67
CA GLU A 279 -12.62 22.05 -0.20
C GLU A 279 -13.30 21.05 -1.14
N TRP A 280 -12.54 20.14 -1.73
CA TRP A 280 -13.08 19.10 -2.61
C TRP A 280 -14.05 18.18 -1.86
N PHE A 281 -13.74 17.78 -0.63
CA PHE A 281 -14.65 16.94 0.17
C PHE A 281 -15.92 17.69 0.57
N GLU A 282 -15.85 18.99 0.83
CA GLU A 282 -17.02 19.85 1.07
C GLU A 282 -17.89 19.97 -0.20
N GLU A 283 -17.26 20.11 -1.36
CA GLU A 283 -17.96 20.08 -2.64
C GLU A 283 -18.70 18.75 -2.84
N ILE A 284 -18.03 17.62 -2.65
CA ILE A 284 -18.66 16.30 -2.74
C ILE A 284 -19.86 16.22 -1.78
N ARG A 285 -19.71 16.64 -0.52
CA ARG A 285 -20.81 16.68 0.46
C ARG A 285 -22.00 17.51 0.00
N SER A 286 -21.74 18.65 -0.64
CA SER A 286 -22.80 19.53 -1.14
C SER A 286 -23.64 18.91 -2.26
N THR A 287 -23.04 17.95 -3.01
CA THR A 287 -23.75 17.21 -4.07
C THR A 287 -24.59 16.06 -3.53
N ILE A 288 -24.41 15.68 -2.26
CA ILE A 288 -25.22 14.68 -1.57
C ILE A 288 -26.46 15.44 -1.07
N GLY A 289 -27.59 15.31 -1.77
CA GLY A 289 -28.78 16.13 -1.52
C GLY A 289 -29.36 16.01 -0.11
N ASN A 290 -30.28 16.92 0.26
CA ASN A 290 -30.92 17.03 1.58
C ASN A 290 -31.69 15.78 2.05
N TYR A 291 -31.78 14.74 1.24
CA TYR A 291 -32.47 13.49 1.56
C TYR A 291 -31.60 12.48 2.33
N GLU A 292 -30.29 12.68 2.32
CA GLU A 292 -29.34 11.83 3.02
C GLU A 292 -28.84 12.59 4.27
N LYS A 293 -29.63 12.54 5.36
CA LYS A 293 -29.04 12.86 6.65
C LYS A 293 -27.79 12.02 6.82
N GLU A 294 -26.72 12.59 7.34
CA GLU A 294 -25.41 11.94 7.53
C GLU A 294 -25.54 10.50 8.08
N GLU A 295 -26.51 10.26 8.95
CA GLU A 295 -26.82 8.94 9.52
C GLU A 295 -27.32 7.91 8.50
N VAL A 296 -28.06 8.30 7.48
CA VAL A 296 -28.60 7.41 6.45
C VAL A 296 -27.50 7.08 5.44
N PHE A 297 -26.69 8.06 5.08
CA PHE A 297 -25.52 7.90 4.19
C PHE A 297 -24.51 6.88 4.75
N PHE A 298 -24.37 6.83 6.08
CA PHE A 298 -23.42 5.93 6.75
C PHE A 298 -24.05 4.63 7.27
N ARG A 299 -25.37 4.53 7.37
CA ARG A 299 -26.10 3.33 7.83
C ARG A 299 -26.56 2.43 6.70
N ASP A 300 -27.00 3.01 5.58
CA ASP A 300 -27.46 2.24 4.43
C ASP A 300 -26.33 2.04 3.45
N GLN A 301 -25.93 0.80 3.26
CA GLN A 301 -24.84 0.37 2.40
C GLN A 301 -25.18 0.46 0.90
N THR A 302 -26.37 0.88 0.58
CA THR A 302 -26.80 1.23 -0.76
C THR A 302 -26.84 2.75 -0.85
N ILE A 303 -25.82 3.35 -1.49
CA ILE A 303 -25.95 4.72 -1.97
C ILE A 303 -27.16 4.73 -2.89
N PRO A 304 -28.23 5.51 -2.62
CA PRO A 304 -29.29 5.66 -3.60
C PRO A 304 -28.64 6.30 -4.84
N LEU A 305 -28.50 5.52 -5.89
CA LEU A 305 -28.03 6.03 -7.16
C LEU A 305 -29.05 7.06 -7.64
N PRO A 306 -28.61 8.13 -8.31
CA PRO A 306 -29.53 9.08 -8.91
C PRO A 306 -30.53 8.32 -9.78
N ILE A 307 -31.79 8.67 -9.63
CA ILE A 307 -32.87 8.15 -10.47
C ILE A 307 -32.59 8.65 -11.88
N ASP A 308 -32.54 7.76 -12.83
CA ASP A 308 -32.54 8.14 -14.25
C ASP A 308 -33.85 8.92 -14.50
N ASP A 309 -33.73 10.22 -14.77
CA ASP A 309 -34.86 11.11 -15.02
C ASP A 309 -35.71 10.68 -16.22
N LYS A 310 -35.24 9.74 -17.05
CA LYS A 310 -35.95 9.21 -18.20
C LYS A 310 -36.69 7.91 -17.94
N THR A 311 -36.20 7.08 -17.02
CA THR A 311 -36.75 5.75 -16.75
C THR A 311 -37.39 5.61 -15.38
N GLY A 312 -37.12 6.51 -14.45
CA GLY A 312 -37.58 6.44 -13.06
C GLY A 312 -36.97 5.28 -12.26
N GLU A 313 -35.98 4.56 -12.78
CA GLU A 313 -35.34 3.43 -12.12
C GLU A 313 -34.10 3.89 -11.35
N THR A 314 -33.96 3.39 -10.12
CA THR A 314 -32.74 3.53 -9.33
C THR A 314 -31.67 2.57 -9.86
N PHE A 315 -30.52 3.09 -10.23
CA PHE A 315 -29.34 2.27 -10.57
C PHE A 315 -28.92 1.45 -9.35
N ASN A 316 -28.93 0.13 -9.48
CA ASN A 316 -28.43 -0.78 -8.46
C ASN A 316 -27.04 -1.26 -8.86
N VAL A 317 -25.99 -0.77 -8.17
CA VAL A 317 -24.58 -1.12 -8.41
C VAL A 317 -24.33 -2.63 -8.33
N ASN A 318 -25.14 -3.37 -7.55
CA ASN A 318 -25.04 -4.83 -7.43
C ASN A 318 -25.45 -5.59 -8.71
N LYS A 319 -25.88 -4.88 -9.76
CA LYS A 319 -26.16 -5.49 -11.08
C LYS A 319 -25.02 -5.30 -12.09
N LEU A 320 -23.94 -4.63 -11.69
CA LEU A 320 -22.77 -4.34 -12.55
C LEU A 320 -21.49 -5.09 -12.12
N ILE A 321 -21.60 -5.99 -11.14
CA ILE A 321 -20.52 -6.90 -10.74
C ILE A 321 -20.91 -8.34 -11.11
#